data_4dfa469f892434cbc21ca37caa8dea6b
#
_entry.id   4dfa469f892434cbc21ca37caa8dea6b
#
_cell.length_a   1.000
_cell.length_b   1.000
_cell.length_c   1.000
_cell.angle_alpha   90.00
_cell.angle_beta   90.00
_cell.angle_gamma   90.00
#
_symmetry.space_group_name_H-M   'P 1'
#
loop_
_entity.id
_entity.type
_entity.pdbx_description
1 polymer ?
#
loop_
_entity_poly.entity_id
_entity_poly.type
_entity_poly.pdbx_seq_one_letter_code
_entity_poly.pdbx_strand_id
1 'polypeptide(L)'
;MSLPMDLTVLAAEHGDKAAYVAAESGEALTFRELEARSNQIAHLFRQLGLRRGDHIALLMENRLDLFPVFWAAQRTGLYYTAVNWHLTADEAVYIVDNCQAKVLVSSAPLESIAAQAAAGAARLQHRFVVGGSVDGVPSLDTAMADQPATPVDDQSEGYYMFYSSGTSGRPKGILPEMPDVPFGTGLTLDHQLPNFGFSPAAIYLNTGPLYHAAPIGWSMGTVRNGATAIFMSRFDPELTLKVIEERKVTHAQFVPTMFVRMLKLPQEVRERYDLSSLMLAVHAAAPCPIPVKEAMIDWLGPKVLEYYAGSESNCFFVISAPEWLSHKGSVGKAVIGRAHVLDAEGNELPPGEIGQLWFDGPDFEYHQDPEKTAAAHDERGWSTLGDLGWLDEEGYLYLADRRTDLIISGGVNIYPREVEESLAMHPAVQDIAVIGVPDDEMGQRIHAVVLVAEGVDAGTGLAAELSRDAATRIAAFKLPRTVEFVEDFPRLPSGKVLRRNLIADYDPERAVSMPRLNTQEK
;
A
#
# COMPACT_ATOMS: atom_id res chain seq x y z
N MET A 1 17.58 -7.47 -25.81
CA MET A 1 18.43 -6.50 -25.11
C MET A 1 17.63 -6.03 -23.92
N SER A 2 18.06 -6.34 -22.71
CA SER A 2 17.46 -5.71 -21.51
C SER A 2 17.71 -4.21 -21.61
N LEU A 3 16.66 -3.40 -21.40
CA LEU A 3 16.80 -1.95 -21.27
C LEU A 3 17.78 -1.67 -20.12
N PRO A 4 18.75 -0.78 -20.29
CA PRO A 4 19.63 -0.41 -19.19
C PRO A 4 18.80 0.29 -18.12
N MET A 5 18.75 -0.31 -16.94
CA MET A 5 18.06 0.27 -15.77
C MET A 5 19.00 1.16 -14.94
N ASP A 6 20.16 1.45 -15.50
CA ASP A 6 21.16 2.34 -14.90
C ASP A 6 20.77 3.80 -15.15
N LEU A 7 20.60 4.55 -14.06
CA LEU A 7 20.21 5.96 -14.14
C LEU A 7 21.24 6.81 -14.91
N THR A 8 22.52 6.48 -14.86
CA THR A 8 23.57 7.18 -15.62
C THR A 8 23.33 7.05 -17.13
N VAL A 9 22.97 5.85 -17.60
CA VAL A 9 22.62 5.59 -19.01
C VAL A 9 21.32 6.31 -19.37
N LEU A 10 20.31 6.18 -18.54
CA LEU A 10 19.01 6.85 -18.77
C LEU A 10 19.14 8.38 -18.80
N ALA A 11 19.98 8.95 -17.94
CA ALA A 11 20.26 10.40 -17.95
C ALA A 11 21.01 10.86 -19.21
N ALA A 12 21.88 10.00 -19.78
CA ALA A 12 22.54 10.29 -21.03
C ALA A 12 21.59 10.22 -22.24
N GLU A 13 20.64 9.28 -22.22
CA GLU A 13 19.69 9.07 -23.32
C GLU A 13 18.45 10.00 -23.24
N HIS A 14 17.98 10.29 -22.03
CA HIS A 14 16.72 10.98 -21.77
C HIS A 14 16.88 12.23 -20.86
N GLY A 15 18.07 12.85 -20.83
CA GLY A 15 18.45 13.85 -19.82
C GLY A 15 17.43 14.94 -19.52
N ASP A 16 16.81 15.51 -20.55
CA ASP A 16 15.85 16.62 -20.39
C ASP A 16 14.38 16.15 -20.18
N LYS A 17 14.15 14.84 -20.24
CA LYS A 17 12.85 14.26 -19.93
C LYS A 17 12.62 14.28 -18.43
N ALA A 18 11.36 14.58 -18.02
CA ALA A 18 10.96 14.45 -16.62
C ALA A 18 11.01 12.98 -16.18
N ALA A 19 11.76 12.68 -15.13
CA ALA A 19 11.73 11.42 -14.41
C ALA A 19 10.57 11.39 -13.42
N TYR A 20 10.44 12.45 -12.62
CA TYR A 20 9.37 12.61 -11.63
C TYR A 20 8.68 13.96 -11.79
N VAL A 21 7.36 13.97 -11.53
CA VAL A 21 6.53 15.19 -11.59
C VAL A 21 5.58 15.21 -10.40
N ALA A 22 5.49 16.35 -9.71
CA ALA A 22 4.45 16.58 -8.72
C ALA A 22 3.13 16.94 -9.41
N ALA A 23 2.05 16.22 -9.13
CA ALA A 23 0.78 16.35 -9.83
C ALA A 23 0.16 17.75 -9.66
N GLU A 24 0.22 18.30 -8.44
CA GLU A 24 -0.44 19.54 -8.06
C GLU A 24 0.28 20.79 -8.61
N SER A 25 1.61 20.83 -8.46
CA SER A 25 2.41 22.01 -8.87
C SER A 25 2.90 21.92 -10.31
N GLY A 26 3.01 20.72 -10.86
CA GLY A 26 3.66 20.46 -12.13
C GLY A 26 5.19 20.57 -12.06
N GLU A 27 5.76 20.81 -10.87
CA GLU A 27 7.21 20.79 -10.66
C GLU A 27 7.79 19.43 -11.04
N ALA A 28 8.91 19.44 -11.75
CA ALA A 28 9.49 18.23 -12.30
C ALA A 28 10.96 18.11 -11.93
N LEU A 29 11.43 16.88 -11.84
CA LEU A 29 12.83 16.50 -11.73
C LEU A 29 13.18 15.70 -12.99
N THR A 30 14.09 16.21 -13.80
CA THR A 30 14.54 15.56 -15.03
C THR A 30 15.48 14.40 -14.71
N PHE A 31 15.68 13.49 -15.67
CA PHE A 31 16.66 12.40 -15.54
C PHE A 31 18.07 12.94 -15.27
N ARG A 32 18.47 14.05 -15.91
CA ARG A 32 19.77 14.71 -15.71
C ARG A 32 19.91 15.26 -14.30
N GLU A 33 18.90 15.95 -13.79
CA GLU A 33 18.91 16.51 -12.44
C GLU A 33 18.88 15.41 -11.38
N LEU A 34 18.08 14.35 -11.61
CA LEU A 34 18.01 13.18 -10.72
C LEU A 34 19.37 12.47 -10.65
N GLU A 35 20.03 12.26 -11.79
CA GLU A 35 21.37 11.67 -11.85
C GLU A 35 22.38 12.52 -11.08
N ALA A 36 22.44 13.82 -11.37
CA ALA A 36 23.36 14.72 -10.70
C ALA A 36 23.15 14.77 -9.18
N ARG A 37 21.91 15.01 -8.73
CA ARG A 37 21.59 15.11 -7.30
C ARG A 37 21.80 13.79 -6.57
N SER A 38 21.42 12.66 -7.16
CA SER A 38 21.64 11.36 -6.53
C SER A 38 23.12 11.01 -6.41
N ASN A 39 23.97 11.40 -7.37
CA ASN A 39 25.42 11.25 -7.26
C ASN A 39 26.00 12.12 -6.14
N GLN A 40 25.60 13.39 -6.07
CA GLN A 40 26.05 14.29 -5.01
C GLN A 40 25.70 13.74 -3.62
N ILE A 41 24.48 13.25 -3.43
CA ILE A 41 24.05 12.62 -2.17
C ILE A 41 24.83 11.31 -1.93
N ALA A 42 25.11 10.52 -2.96
CA ALA A 42 25.90 9.29 -2.85
C ALA A 42 27.34 9.59 -2.35
N HIS A 43 27.98 10.60 -2.90
CA HIS A 43 29.29 11.07 -2.42
C HIS A 43 29.22 11.58 -0.98
N LEU A 44 28.17 12.33 -0.62
CA LEU A 44 27.94 12.75 0.76
C LEU A 44 27.83 11.54 1.69
N PHE A 45 27.05 10.51 1.33
CA PHE A 45 26.93 9.29 2.13
C PHE A 45 28.28 8.58 2.30
N ARG A 46 29.11 8.51 1.25
CA ARG A 46 30.47 7.94 1.35
C ARG A 46 31.38 8.77 2.25
N GLN A 47 31.30 10.12 2.17
CA GLN A 47 32.04 11.03 3.05
C GLN A 47 31.64 10.85 4.52
N LEU A 48 30.34 10.62 4.80
CA LEU A 48 29.82 10.32 6.13
C LEU A 48 30.16 8.91 6.62
N GLY A 49 30.85 8.10 5.82
CA GLY A 49 31.30 6.76 6.19
C GLY A 49 30.28 5.65 5.96
N LEU A 50 29.14 5.91 5.28
CA LEU A 50 28.19 4.86 4.96
C LEU A 50 28.77 3.90 3.93
N ARG A 51 28.49 2.61 4.10
CA ARG A 51 28.93 1.51 3.23
C ARG A 51 27.73 0.62 2.88
N ARG A 52 27.92 -0.25 1.88
CA ARG A 52 26.91 -1.23 1.48
C ARG A 52 26.35 -1.98 2.70
N GLY A 53 25.03 -2.09 2.79
CA GLY A 53 24.31 -2.70 3.90
C GLY A 53 23.98 -1.75 5.06
N ASP A 54 24.51 -0.50 5.06
CA ASP A 54 24.08 0.49 6.05
C ASP A 54 22.68 1.02 5.75
N HIS A 55 22.03 1.56 6.77
CA HIS A 55 20.65 2.00 6.70
C HIS A 55 20.53 3.53 6.80
N ILE A 56 19.57 4.09 6.05
CA ILE A 56 19.10 5.46 6.19
C ILE A 56 17.59 5.49 6.38
N ALA A 57 17.09 6.52 7.03
CA ALA A 57 15.66 6.79 7.20
C ALA A 57 15.26 8.12 6.57
N LEU A 58 14.04 8.17 6.03
CA LEU A 58 13.46 9.37 5.45
C LEU A 58 12.12 9.65 6.14
N LEU A 59 11.94 10.83 6.69
CA LEU A 59 10.70 11.29 7.31
C LEU A 59 10.20 12.53 6.58
N MET A 60 9.44 12.31 5.51
CA MET A 60 8.97 13.36 4.60
C MET A 60 7.58 13.02 4.05
N GLU A 61 6.84 14.05 3.68
CA GLU A 61 5.64 13.96 2.86
C GLU A 61 5.99 13.50 1.43
N ASN A 62 4.99 13.18 0.61
CA ASN A 62 5.22 12.96 -0.82
C ASN A 62 5.77 14.23 -1.46
N ARG A 63 7.04 14.23 -1.84
CA ARG A 63 7.74 15.38 -2.41
C ARG A 63 8.89 14.96 -3.32
N LEU A 64 9.32 15.85 -4.23
CA LEU A 64 10.40 15.55 -5.19
C LEU A 64 11.73 15.21 -4.52
N ASP A 65 12.01 15.78 -3.35
CA ASP A 65 13.29 15.55 -2.64
C ASP A 65 13.49 14.09 -2.17
N LEU A 66 12.42 13.29 -2.06
CA LEU A 66 12.53 11.85 -1.74
C LEU A 66 13.35 11.09 -2.78
N PHE A 67 13.12 11.36 -4.06
CA PHE A 67 13.67 10.53 -5.13
C PHE A 67 15.18 10.61 -5.27
N PRO A 68 15.85 11.79 -5.24
CA PRO A 68 17.31 11.82 -5.25
C PRO A 68 17.94 11.06 -4.07
N VAL A 69 17.30 11.06 -2.89
CA VAL A 69 17.78 10.30 -1.72
C VAL A 69 17.57 8.79 -1.92
N PHE A 70 16.40 8.36 -2.44
CA PHE A 70 16.17 6.97 -2.78
C PHE A 70 17.19 6.46 -3.79
N TRP A 71 17.43 7.21 -4.87
CA TRP A 71 18.39 6.83 -5.90
C TRP A 71 19.84 6.85 -5.40
N ALA A 72 20.18 7.76 -4.49
CA ALA A 72 21.49 7.76 -3.85
C ALA A 72 21.71 6.52 -2.98
N ALA A 73 20.70 6.14 -2.19
CA ALA A 73 20.73 4.90 -1.42
C ALA A 73 20.78 3.66 -2.32
N GLN A 74 19.98 3.67 -3.38
CA GLN A 74 19.91 2.58 -4.34
C GLN A 74 21.26 2.32 -5.02
N ARG A 75 21.96 3.39 -5.47
CA ARG A 75 23.27 3.27 -6.16
C ARG A 75 24.46 3.01 -5.25
N THR A 76 24.27 3.16 -3.95
CA THR A 76 25.33 2.97 -2.96
C THR A 76 25.20 1.71 -2.13
N GLY A 77 24.25 0.83 -2.47
CA GLY A 77 24.01 -0.42 -1.76
C GLY A 77 23.49 -0.23 -0.34
N LEU A 78 22.77 0.85 -0.06
CA LEU A 78 22.18 1.11 1.24
C LEU A 78 20.76 0.56 1.33
N TYR A 79 20.34 0.25 2.55
CA TYR A 79 18.93 0.13 2.88
C TYR A 79 18.35 1.51 3.16
N TYR A 80 17.14 1.77 2.63
CA TYR A 80 16.43 3.01 2.92
C TYR A 80 15.00 2.73 3.39
N THR A 81 14.61 3.38 4.48
CA THR A 81 13.30 3.27 5.11
C THR A 81 12.56 4.59 5.01
N ALA A 82 11.50 4.64 4.21
CA ALA A 82 10.58 5.76 4.22
C ALA A 82 9.62 5.60 5.40
N VAL A 83 9.73 6.48 6.38
CA VAL A 83 8.92 6.48 7.59
C VAL A 83 7.58 7.14 7.29
N ASN A 84 6.49 6.50 7.69
CA ASN A 84 5.17 7.09 7.59
C ASN A 84 5.08 8.37 8.45
N TRP A 85 4.96 9.50 7.80
CA TRP A 85 4.98 10.82 8.44
C TRP A 85 3.69 11.17 9.21
N HIS A 86 2.66 10.33 9.16
CA HIS A 86 1.45 10.46 9.98
C HIS A 86 1.56 9.75 11.34
N LEU A 87 2.65 9.05 11.60
CA LEU A 87 2.88 8.38 12.86
C LEU A 87 3.10 9.38 14.00
N THR A 88 2.83 8.92 15.22
CA THR A 88 3.24 9.65 16.43
C THR A 88 4.77 9.69 16.55
N ALA A 89 5.27 10.59 17.38
CA ALA A 89 6.71 10.68 17.60
C ALA A 89 7.31 9.38 18.14
N ASP A 90 6.63 8.70 19.08
CA ASP A 90 7.09 7.43 19.66
C ASP A 90 7.19 6.31 18.61
N GLU A 91 6.23 6.24 17.68
CA GLU A 91 6.25 5.27 16.59
C GLU A 91 7.37 5.58 15.58
N ALA A 92 7.59 6.87 15.28
CA ALA A 92 8.69 7.29 14.41
C ALA A 92 10.06 7.01 15.05
N VAL A 93 10.22 7.29 16.36
CA VAL A 93 11.40 6.92 17.15
C VAL A 93 11.68 5.41 17.02
N TYR A 94 10.64 4.60 17.24
CA TYR A 94 10.78 3.15 17.15
C TYR A 94 11.27 2.70 15.77
N ILE A 95 10.71 3.23 14.68
CA ILE A 95 11.10 2.82 13.33
C ILE A 95 12.54 3.25 13.02
N VAL A 96 12.91 4.51 13.31
CA VAL A 96 14.25 5.04 13.01
C VAL A 96 15.34 4.31 13.81
N ASP A 97 15.05 3.95 15.07
CA ASP A 97 15.97 3.16 15.89
C ASP A 97 16.03 1.70 15.45
N ASN A 98 14.87 1.05 15.26
CA ASN A 98 14.79 -0.36 14.87
C ASN A 98 15.41 -0.61 13.48
N CYS A 99 15.21 0.28 12.49
CA CYS A 99 15.89 0.15 11.20
C CYS A 99 17.40 0.46 11.27
N GLN A 100 17.92 0.84 12.44
CA GLN A 100 19.34 1.13 12.66
C GLN A 100 19.90 2.23 11.74
N ALA A 101 19.08 3.22 11.40
CA ALA A 101 19.47 4.29 10.50
C ALA A 101 20.68 5.07 11.05
N LYS A 102 21.70 5.26 10.20
CA LYS A 102 22.85 6.13 10.49
C LYS A 102 22.59 7.57 10.07
N VAL A 103 21.73 7.78 9.09
CA VAL A 103 21.33 9.08 8.56
C VAL A 103 19.80 9.18 8.58
N LEU A 104 19.28 10.31 9.05
CA LEU A 104 17.88 10.71 8.91
C LEU A 104 17.78 11.93 8.02
N VAL A 105 17.00 11.85 6.95
CA VAL A 105 16.62 13.00 6.13
C VAL A 105 15.14 13.31 6.38
N SER A 106 14.84 14.54 6.78
CA SER A 106 13.47 14.95 7.11
C SER A 106 13.06 16.24 6.42
N SER A 107 11.76 16.46 6.22
CA SER A 107 11.26 17.75 5.77
C SER A 107 11.09 18.73 6.93
N ALA A 108 11.27 20.02 6.68
CA ALA A 108 11.17 21.06 7.72
C ALA A 108 9.80 21.09 8.44
N PRO A 109 8.64 20.85 7.79
CA PRO A 109 7.35 20.77 8.49
C PRO A 109 7.25 19.64 9.52
N LEU A 110 8.05 18.59 9.39
CA LEU A 110 8.04 17.43 10.31
C LEU A 110 9.12 17.50 11.40
N GLU A 111 9.72 18.68 11.60
CA GLU A 111 10.81 18.89 12.56
C GLU A 111 10.51 18.37 13.96
N SER A 112 9.32 18.63 14.48
CA SER A 112 8.96 18.20 15.84
C SER A 112 9.07 16.69 16.05
N ILE A 113 8.63 15.90 15.05
CA ILE A 113 8.72 14.43 15.07
C ILE A 113 10.15 13.99 14.78
N ALA A 114 10.81 14.62 13.79
CA ALA A 114 12.16 14.29 13.36
C ALA A 114 13.22 14.52 14.48
N ALA A 115 13.05 15.57 15.28
CA ALA A 115 13.93 15.84 16.43
C ALA A 115 13.81 14.75 17.49
N GLN A 116 12.60 14.33 17.80
CA GLN A 116 12.34 13.26 18.77
C GLN A 116 12.87 11.91 18.25
N ALA A 117 12.61 11.58 16.97
CA ALA A 117 13.15 10.39 16.34
C ALA A 117 14.69 10.37 16.37
N ALA A 118 15.33 11.50 16.10
CA ALA A 118 16.78 11.62 16.15
C ALA A 118 17.33 11.47 17.57
N ALA A 119 16.64 12.00 18.58
CA ALA A 119 17.08 11.88 19.98
C ALA A 119 16.93 10.46 20.53
N GLY A 120 15.96 9.68 20.03
CA GLY A 120 15.69 8.32 20.49
C GLY A 120 16.41 7.22 19.71
N ALA A 121 16.99 7.50 18.53
CA ALA A 121 17.64 6.51 17.70
C ALA A 121 19.12 6.34 18.04
N ALA A 122 19.48 5.20 18.64
CA ALA A 122 20.82 4.97 19.20
C ALA A 122 21.96 4.95 18.15
N ARG A 123 21.68 4.57 16.91
CA ARG A 123 22.67 4.47 15.83
C ARG A 123 22.73 5.70 14.92
N LEU A 124 21.83 6.66 15.09
CA LEU A 124 21.78 7.85 14.25
C LEU A 124 23.00 8.73 14.48
N GLN A 125 23.73 9.05 13.41
CA GLN A 125 24.95 9.84 13.45
C GLN A 125 24.78 11.21 12.78
N HIS A 126 23.93 11.27 11.76
CA HIS A 126 23.75 12.45 10.93
C HIS A 126 22.27 12.71 10.67
N ARG A 127 21.95 13.99 10.58
CA ARG A 127 20.60 14.45 10.28
C ARG A 127 20.64 15.60 9.29
N PHE A 128 19.73 15.56 8.31
CA PHE A 128 19.60 16.62 7.29
C PHE A 128 18.13 17.02 7.16
N VAL A 129 17.93 18.29 6.77
CA VAL A 129 16.60 18.83 6.48
C VAL A 129 16.49 19.24 5.02
N VAL A 130 15.29 19.07 4.44
CA VAL A 130 14.91 19.54 3.11
C VAL A 130 13.64 20.41 3.20
N GLY A 131 13.41 21.23 2.16
CA GLY A 131 12.17 22.02 2.04
C GLY A 131 12.02 23.12 3.08
N GLY A 132 13.12 23.65 3.59
CA GLY A 132 13.15 24.73 4.56
C GLY A 132 14.44 24.73 5.37
N SER A 133 14.49 25.55 6.42
CA SER A 133 15.60 25.62 7.36
C SER A 133 15.13 25.29 8.76
N VAL A 134 15.97 24.58 9.51
CA VAL A 134 15.78 24.25 10.93
C VAL A 134 17.06 24.60 11.67
N ASP A 135 16.95 25.33 12.75
CA ASP A 135 18.11 25.76 13.54
C ASP A 135 18.92 24.55 14.05
N GLY A 136 20.21 24.57 13.78
CA GLY A 136 21.12 23.51 14.20
C GLY A 136 21.06 22.22 13.35
N VAL A 137 20.23 22.15 12.31
CA VAL A 137 20.17 21.02 11.39
C VAL A 137 20.65 21.46 10.01
N PRO A 138 21.71 20.83 9.45
CA PRO A 138 22.21 21.17 8.12
C PRO A 138 21.17 20.85 7.05
N SER A 139 21.04 21.75 6.06
CA SER A 139 20.26 21.49 4.85
C SER A 139 20.98 20.43 4.01
N LEU A 140 20.22 19.45 3.48
CA LEU A 140 20.75 18.46 2.56
C LEU A 140 21.29 19.11 1.29
N ASP A 141 20.56 20.08 0.72
CA ASP A 141 21.00 20.81 -0.48
C ASP A 141 22.35 21.51 -0.27
N THR A 142 22.56 22.14 0.90
CA THR A 142 23.84 22.77 1.23
C THR A 142 24.93 21.72 1.44
N ALA A 143 24.65 20.63 2.12
CA ALA A 143 25.64 19.59 2.41
C ALA A 143 26.11 18.83 1.16
N MET A 144 25.25 18.70 0.16
CA MET A 144 25.58 18.00 -1.09
C MET A 144 26.13 18.92 -2.18
N ALA A 145 26.01 20.25 -2.05
CA ALA A 145 26.27 21.21 -3.14
C ALA A 145 27.68 21.09 -3.74
N ASP A 146 28.70 20.89 -2.88
CA ASP A 146 30.08 20.77 -3.29
C ASP A 146 30.52 19.32 -3.64
N GLN A 147 29.61 18.37 -3.57
CA GLN A 147 29.90 16.97 -3.89
C GLN A 147 29.92 16.74 -5.41
N PRO A 148 30.75 15.78 -5.89
CA PRO A 148 30.77 15.43 -7.32
C PRO A 148 29.40 14.97 -7.83
N ALA A 149 29.01 15.44 -9.02
CA ALA A 149 27.79 14.99 -9.71
C ALA A 149 28.03 13.75 -10.59
N THR A 150 29.23 13.16 -10.52
CA THR A 150 29.59 11.90 -11.22
C THR A 150 29.40 10.70 -10.31
N PRO A 151 29.17 9.50 -10.88
CA PRO A 151 29.00 8.27 -10.09
C PRO A 151 30.14 8.00 -9.10
N VAL A 152 29.81 7.38 -7.97
CA VAL A 152 30.82 6.81 -7.06
C VAL A 152 31.43 5.55 -7.68
N ASP A 153 32.70 5.24 -7.36
CA ASP A 153 33.42 4.10 -7.97
C ASP A 153 32.87 2.73 -7.55
N ASP A 154 32.25 2.64 -6.37
CA ASP A 154 31.78 1.41 -5.73
C ASP A 154 30.25 1.23 -5.79
N GLN A 155 29.61 1.58 -6.92
CA GLN A 155 28.17 1.43 -7.08
C GLN A 155 27.73 -0.04 -6.94
N SER A 156 26.65 -0.26 -6.21
CA SER A 156 25.97 -1.55 -6.08
C SER A 156 24.49 -1.33 -5.83
N GLU A 157 23.63 -2.30 -6.20
CA GLU A 157 22.21 -2.18 -5.91
C GLU A 157 21.96 -2.12 -4.40
N GLY A 158 21.13 -1.14 -3.99
CA GLY A 158 20.55 -1.02 -2.67
C GLY A 158 19.14 -1.62 -2.62
N TYR A 159 18.51 -1.53 -1.47
CA TYR A 159 17.14 -2.01 -1.32
C TYR A 159 16.34 -1.16 -0.34
N TYR A 160 15.04 -1.12 -0.50
CA TYR A 160 14.15 -0.54 0.48
C TYR A 160 13.85 -1.52 1.62
N MET A 161 13.75 -1.01 2.82
CA MET A 161 13.25 -1.73 3.98
C MET A 161 11.93 -1.12 4.42
N PHE A 162 10.86 -1.91 4.44
CA PHE A 162 9.53 -1.43 4.80
C PHE A 162 9.12 -1.82 6.21
N TYR A 163 8.20 -1.02 6.75
CA TYR A 163 7.51 -1.33 7.99
C TYR A 163 6.04 -1.57 7.69
N SER A 164 5.55 -2.78 8.00
CA SER A 164 4.12 -3.09 7.95
C SER A 164 3.48 -2.83 9.32
N SER A 165 2.21 -2.43 9.31
CA SER A 165 1.41 -2.35 10.52
C SER A 165 1.18 -3.76 11.07
N GLY A 166 1.98 -4.18 12.04
CA GLY A 166 1.82 -5.48 12.68
C GLY A 166 0.46 -5.60 13.38
N THR A 167 -0.14 -6.78 13.31
CA THR A 167 -1.36 -7.13 14.07
C THR A 167 -1.14 -7.10 15.59
N SER A 168 0.11 -7.15 16.05
CA SER A 168 0.52 -7.21 17.46
C SER A 168 0.91 -5.87 18.11
N GLY A 169 0.65 -4.72 17.45
CA GLY A 169 0.84 -3.40 18.07
C GLY A 169 2.01 -2.59 17.55
N ARG A 170 3.20 -3.14 17.36
CA ARG A 170 4.36 -2.42 16.81
C ARG A 170 4.57 -2.74 15.33
N PRO A 171 4.99 -1.77 14.49
CA PRO A 171 5.33 -2.01 13.12
C PRO A 171 6.43 -3.07 12.98
N LYS A 172 6.31 -3.94 11.97
CA LYS A 172 7.31 -4.98 11.66
C LYS A 172 8.21 -4.47 10.54
N GLY A 173 9.52 -4.46 10.76
CA GLY A 173 10.49 -4.20 9.71
C GLY A 173 10.65 -5.43 8.82
N ILE A 174 10.47 -5.29 7.53
CA ILE A 174 10.67 -6.35 6.55
C ILE A 174 11.99 -6.07 5.86
N LEU A 175 12.97 -6.92 6.10
CA LEU A 175 14.33 -6.78 5.58
C LEU A 175 14.54 -7.79 4.44
N PRO A 176 14.54 -7.33 3.18
CA PRO A 176 14.94 -8.19 2.07
C PRO A 176 16.44 -8.44 2.08
N GLU A 177 16.86 -9.56 1.48
CA GLU A 177 18.28 -9.79 1.25
C GLU A 177 18.85 -8.74 0.29
N MET A 178 19.98 -8.12 0.66
CA MET A 178 20.66 -7.12 -0.17
C MET A 178 21.27 -7.79 -1.42
N PRO A 179 20.81 -7.45 -2.64
CA PRO A 179 21.30 -8.10 -3.84
C PRO A 179 22.78 -7.78 -4.09
N ASP A 180 23.59 -8.82 -4.33
CA ASP A 180 25.02 -8.65 -4.65
C ASP A 180 25.23 -8.49 -6.15
N VAL A 181 24.70 -7.40 -6.69
CA VAL A 181 24.74 -7.10 -8.13
C VAL A 181 25.11 -5.63 -8.37
N PRO A 182 25.66 -5.30 -9.55
CA PRO A 182 25.94 -3.92 -9.93
C PRO A 182 24.68 -3.04 -9.95
N PHE A 183 24.84 -1.76 -9.63
CA PHE A 183 23.77 -0.76 -9.81
C PHE A 183 23.31 -0.72 -11.28
N GLY A 184 22.00 -0.60 -11.50
CA GLY A 184 21.39 -0.68 -12.83
C GLY A 184 20.95 -2.08 -13.24
N THR A 185 21.21 -3.11 -12.41
CA THR A 185 20.63 -4.45 -12.61
C THR A 185 19.11 -4.42 -12.42
N GLY A 186 18.61 -3.62 -11.47
CA GLY A 186 17.19 -3.55 -11.12
C GLY A 186 16.74 -4.64 -10.15
N LEU A 187 15.57 -4.42 -9.56
CA LEU A 187 14.92 -5.34 -8.64
C LEU A 187 13.86 -6.17 -9.37
N THR A 188 13.33 -7.20 -8.73
CA THR A 188 12.35 -8.13 -9.32
C THR A 188 11.15 -7.40 -9.94
N LEU A 189 10.57 -6.42 -9.24
CA LEU A 189 9.44 -5.65 -9.75
C LEU A 189 9.82 -4.85 -11.00
N ASP A 190 11.01 -4.27 -11.05
CA ASP A 190 11.47 -3.46 -12.19
C ASP A 190 11.45 -4.26 -13.50
N HIS A 191 11.81 -5.55 -13.42
CA HIS A 191 11.77 -6.48 -14.54
C HIS A 191 10.36 -6.96 -14.90
N GLN A 192 9.38 -6.85 -13.99
CA GLN A 192 8.00 -7.22 -14.26
C GLN A 192 7.21 -6.10 -14.95
N LEU A 193 7.56 -4.83 -14.74
CA LEU A 193 6.80 -3.70 -15.27
C LEU A 193 6.60 -3.72 -16.80
N PRO A 194 7.59 -4.12 -17.62
CA PRO A 194 7.35 -4.26 -19.07
C PRO A 194 6.22 -5.23 -19.43
N ASN A 195 5.97 -6.26 -18.61
CA ASN A 195 4.84 -7.20 -18.83
C ASN A 195 3.48 -6.51 -18.63
N PHE A 196 3.45 -5.39 -17.91
CA PHE A 196 2.28 -4.54 -17.72
C PHE A 196 2.23 -3.36 -18.68
N GLY A 197 3.05 -3.35 -19.74
CA GLY A 197 3.07 -2.33 -20.78
C GLY A 197 3.95 -1.11 -20.48
N PHE A 198 4.75 -1.14 -19.41
CA PHE A 198 5.70 -0.06 -19.15
C PHE A 198 6.82 -0.06 -20.19
N SER A 199 7.08 1.14 -20.70
CA SER A 199 8.12 1.43 -21.66
C SER A 199 8.59 2.87 -21.46
N PRO A 200 9.66 3.32 -22.13
CA PRO A 200 10.06 4.72 -22.02
C PRO A 200 8.98 5.75 -22.39
N ALA A 201 7.95 5.36 -23.14
CA ALA A 201 6.82 6.23 -23.46
C ALA A 201 5.72 6.25 -22.37
N ALA A 202 5.80 5.39 -21.36
CA ALA A 202 4.79 5.31 -20.31
C ALA A 202 4.83 6.56 -19.41
N ILE A 203 3.65 6.94 -18.93
CA ILE A 203 3.45 7.98 -17.91
C ILE A 203 2.61 7.33 -16.80
N TYR A 204 3.24 7.14 -15.66
CA TYR A 204 2.63 6.49 -14.50
C TYR A 204 2.19 7.50 -13.46
N LEU A 205 0.98 7.35 -12.93
CA LEU A 205 0.45 8.14 -11.83
C LEU A 205 0.41 7.31 -10.54
N ASN A 206 1.20 7.72 -9.57
CA ASN A 206 1.12 7.26 -8.19
C ASN A 206 0.14 8.13 -7.40
N THR A 207 -0.93 7.55 -6.90
CA THR A 207 -1.94 8.22 -6.07
C THR A 207 -1.74 7.97 -4.57
N GLY A 208 -0.81 7.09 -4.22
CA GLY A 208 -0.58 6.63 -2.86
C GLY A 208 0.64 7.26 -2.18
N PRO A 209 0.77 7.04 -0.86
CA PRO A 209 1.91 7.57 -0.10
C PRO A 209 3.21 6.82 -0.41
N LEU A 210 4.30 7.58 -0.63
CA LEU A 210 5.62 7.05 -1.00
C LEU A 210 6.38 6.34 0.14
N TYR A 211 5.80 6.17 1.31
CA TYR A 211 6.35 5.32 2.37
C TYR A 211 5.83 3.88 2.34
N HIS A 212 4.98 3.51 1.37
CA HIS A 212 4.54 2.14 1.16
C HIS A 212 5.29 1.45 0.02
N ALA A 213 5.41 0.12 0.11
CA ALA A 213 6.15 -0.72 -0.82
C ALA A 213 5.70 -0.54 -2.27
N ALA A 214 4.39 -0.59 -2.53
CA ALA A 214 3.87 -0.48 -3.87
C ALA A 214 4.11 0.91 -4.50
N PRO A 215 3.72 2.05 -3.87
CA PRO A 215 4.01 3.39 -4.38
C PRO A 215 5.49 3.65 -4.68
N ILE A 216 6.41 3.27 -3.78
CA ILE A 216 7.86 3.41 -4.06
C ILE A 216 8.28 2.48 -5.20
N GLY A 217 7.97 1.18 -5.09
CA GLY A 217 8.45 0.17 -6.04
C GLY A 217 7.99 0.48 -7.46
N TRP A 218 6.70 0.79 -7.66
CA TRP A 218 6.19 1.14 -8.99
C TRP A 218 6.75 2.48 -9.49
N SER A 219 6.93 3.50 -8.63
CA SER A 219 7.51 4.79 -9.04
C SER A 219 8.98 4.66 -9.42
N MET A 220 9.77 3.94 -8.64
CA MET A 220 11.19 3.69 -8.94
C MET A 220 11.35 2.84 -10.21
N GLY A 221 10.60 1.74 -10.30
CA GLY A 221 10.62 0.85 -11.46
C GLY A 221 10.16 1.53 -12.75
N THR A 222 9.19 2.44 -12.67
CA THR A 222 8.80 3.28 -13.81
C THR A 222 9.99 4.05 -14.38
N VAL A 223 10.73 4.75 -13.51
CA VAL A 223 11.87 5.56 -13.94
C VAL A 223 13.04 4.67 -14.39
N ARG A 224 13.26 3.49 -13.76
CA ARG A 224 14.23 2.49 -14.23
C ARG A 224 13.94 2.00 -15.64
N ASN A 225 12.68 1.99 -16.07
CA ASN A 225 12.28 1.65 -17.43
C ASN A 225 12.27 2.86 -18.38
N GLY A 226 12.91 3.99 -18.00
CA GLY A 226 13.01 5.19 -18.80
C GLY A 226 11.72 6.01 -18.91
N ALA A 227 10.68 5.66 -18.14
CA ALA A 227 9.37 6.29 -18.14
C ALA A 227 9.28 7.47 -17.17
N THR A 228 8.16 8.21 -17.18
CA THR A 228 7.88 9.31 -16.25
C THR A 228 6.94 8.87 -15.16
N ALA A 229 7.27 9.12 -13.89
CA ALA A 229 6.38 8.90 -12.77
C ALA A 229 5.83 10.24 -12.24
N ILE A 230 4.52 10.35 -12.16
CA ILE A 230 3.80 11.46 -11.54
C ILE A 230 3.34 10.99 -10.16
N PHE A 231 3.46 11.82 -9.14
CA PHE A 231 2.96 11.49 -7.81
C PHE A 231 2.06 12.61 -7.30
N MET A 232 1.05 12.25 -6.53
CA MET A 232 0.18 13.16 -5.81
C MET A 232 0.68 13.35 -4.38
N SER A 233 0.57 14.55 -3.84
CA SER A 233 0.84 14.82 -2.42
C SER A 233 -0.23 14.16 -1.55
N ARG A 234 -1.47 14.21 -2.00
CA ARG A 234 -2.65 13.58 -1.40
C ARG A 234 -3.62 13.16 -2.50
N PHE A 235 -4.26 11.99 -2.32
CA PHE A 235 -5.28 11.54 -3.26
C PHE A 235 -6.50 12.48 -3.27
N ASP A 236 -6.82 12.98 -4.46
CA ASP A 236 -8.06 13.68 -4.78
C ASP A 236 -8.68 13.05 -6.02
N PRO A 237 -9.97 12.62 -5.98
CA PRO A 237 -10.57 11.87 -7.07
C PRO A 237 -10.74 12.69 -8.34
N GLU A 238 -11.12 13.99 -8.27
CA GLU A 238 -11.29 14.83 -9.46
C GLU A 238 -9.94 15.25 -10.04
N LEU A 239 -8.98 15.65 -9.20
CA LEU A 239 -7.62 15.96 -9.64
C LEU A 239 -6.98 14.75 -10.33
N THR A 240 -7.26 13.53 -9.88
CA THR A 240 -6.78 12.30 -10.53
C THR A 240 -7.25 12.23 -11.99
N LEU A 241 -8.54 12.45 -12.25
CA LEU A 241 -9.09 12.44 -13.60
C LEU A 241 -8.47 13.55 -14.47
N LYS A 242 -8.34 14.74 -13.92
CA LYS A 242 -7.71 15.89 -14.56
C LYS A 242 -6.26 15.60 -14.95
N VAL A 243 -5.46 15.03 -14.03
CA VAL A 243 -4.05 14.67 -14.29
C VAL A 243 -3.95 13.59 -15.36
N ILE A 244 -4.85 12.59 -15.36
CA ILE A 244 -4.89 11.57 -16.41
C ILE A 244 -5.08 12.22 -17.79
N GLU A 245 -6.03 13.13 -17.92
CA GLU A 245 -6.27 13.83 -19.18
C GLU A 245 -5.13 14.74 -19.59
N GLU A 246 -4.72 15.67 -18.70
CA GLU A 246 -3.76 16.74 -19.03
C GLU A 246 -2.34 16.20 -19.28
N ARG A 247 -1.95 15.17 -18.52
CA ARG A 247 -0.61 14.56 -18.61
C ARG A 247 -0.57 13.31 -19.49
N LYS A 248 -1.72 12.91 -20.06
CA LYS A 248 -1.85 11.70 -20.88
C LYS A 248 -1.30 10.46 -20.15
N VAL A 249 -1.70 10.31 -18.88
CA VAL A 249 -1.32 9.18 -18.04
C VAL A 249 -1.72 7.87 -18.71
N THR A 250 -0.78 6.94 -18.78
CA THR A 250 -1.00 5.61 -19.38
C THR A 250 -1.23 4.53 -18.33
N HIS A 251 -0.63 4.67 -17.15
CA HIS A 251 -0.71 3.71 -16.06
C HIS A 251 -0.99 4.46 -14.75
N ALA A 252 -1.89 3.95 -13.93
CA ALA A 252 -2.18 4.54 -12.63
C ALA A 252 -2.38 3.46 -11.57
N GLN A 253 -1.97 3.72 -10.32
CA GLN A 253 -2.12 2.82 -9.20
C GLN A 253 -3.13 3.36 -8.18
N PHE A 254 -3.97 2.47 -7.67
CA PHE A 254 -5.05 2.78 -6.76
C PHE A 254 -5.14 1.77 -5.61
N VAL A 255 -5.92 2.13 -4.61
CA VAL A 255 -6.48 1.20 -3.63
C VAL A 255 -8.00 1.22 -3.72
N PRO A 256 -8.73 0.19 -3.28
CA PRO A 256 -10.18 0.09 -3.47
C PRO A 256 -10.99 1.28 -2.93
N THR A 257 -10.58 1.89 -1.82
CA THR A 257 -11.22 3.11 -1.28
C THR A 257 -11.12 4.31 -2.23
N MET A 258 -10.06 4.40 -3.03
CA MET A 258 -9.92 5.42 -4.08
C MET A 258 -10.93 5.18 -5.20
N PHE A 259 -11.14 3.93 -5.60
CA PHE A 259 -12.18 3.56 -6.56
C PHE A 259 -13.57 3.96 -6.08
N VAL A 260 -13.91 3.66 -4.82
CA VAL A 260 -15.18 4.08 -4.21
C VAL A 260 -15.35 5.60 -4.30
N ARG A 261 -14.33 6.37 -3.94
CA ARG A 261 -14.38 7.84 -3.98
C ARG A 261 -14.48 8.38 -5.41
N MET A 262 -13.82 7.75 -6.39
CA MET A 262 -13.94 8.12 -7.80
C MET A 262 -15.34 7.81 -8.35
N LEU A 263 -15.91 6.65 -8.03
CA LEU A 263 -17.26 6.26 -8.45
C LEU A 263 -18.36 7.15 -7.83
N LYS A 264 -18.12 7.73 -6.67
CA LYS A 264 -19.02 8.68 -5.99
C LYS A 264 -18.96 10.11 -6.51
N LEU A 265 -18.02 10.44 -7.40
CA LEU A 265 -18.07 11.70 -8.11
C LEU A 265 -19.37 11.78 -8.95
N PRO A 266 -19.98 12.97 -9.07
CA PRO A 266 -21.12 13.18 -9.98
C PRO A 266 -20.78 12.68 -11.38
N GLN A 267 -21.79 12.13 -12.08
CA GLN A 267 -21.60 11.57 -13.42
C GLN A 267 -21.03 12.61 -14.39
N GLU A 268 -21.50 13.86 -14.31
CA GLU A 268 -21.02 14.96 -15.16
C GLU A 268 -19.54 15.26 -14.91
N VAL A 269 -19.03 15.03 -13.72
CA VAL A 269 -17.60 15.19 -13.40
C VAL A 269 -16.82 14.04 -13.99
N ARG A 270 -17.28 12.80 -13.83
CA ARG A 270 -16.61 11.60 -14.38
C ARG A 270 -16.53 11.61 -15.91
N GLU A 271 -17.56 12.11 -16.58
CA GLU A 271 -17.66 12.17 -18.03
C GLU A 271 -16.94 13.41 -18.64
N ARG A 272 -16.53 14.37 -17.82
CA ARG A 272 -15.85 15.59 -18.26
C ARG A 272 -14.46 15.33 -18.82
N TYR A 273 -13.75 14.34 -18.27
CA TYR A 273 -12.35 14.12 -18.53
C TYR A 273 -12.11 12.98 -19.53
N ASP A 274 -11.18 13.20 -20.47
CA ASP A 274 -10.74 12.19 -21.43
C ASP A 274 -9.73 11.22 -20.80
N LEU A 275 -10.18 9.99 -20.50
CA LEU A 275 -9.35 8.93 -19.94
C LEU A 275 -8.83 7.94 -21.00
N SER A 276 -8.88 8.32 -22.28
CA SER A 276 -8.51 7.42 -23.40
C SER A 276 -7.03 7.02 -23.37
N SER A 277 -6.15 7.88 -22.86
CA SER A 277 -4.72 7.59 -22.69
C SER A 277 -4.42 6.49 -21.68
N LEU A 278 -5.32 6.26 -20.71
CA LEU A 278 -5.12 5.25 -19.68
C LEU A 278 -5.17 3.86 -20.32
N MET A 279 -4.11 3.10 -20.15
CA MET A 279 -3.96 1.71 -20.59
C MET A 279 -4.16 0.73 -19.45
N LEU A 280 -3.76 1.12 -18.22
CA LEU A 280 -3.79 0.27 -17.05
C LEU A 280 -4.15 1.05 -15.79
N ALA A 281 -5.18 0.60 -15.08
CA ALA A 281 -5.56 1.02 -13.74
C ALA A 281 -5.31 -0.14 -12.77
N VAL A 282 -4.18 -0.11 -12.07
CA VAL A 282 -3.78 -1.17 -11.14
C VAL A 282 -4.33 -0.88 -9.76
N HIS A 283 -4.89 -1.89 -9.08
CA HIS A 283 -5.23 -1.77 -7.67
C HIS A 283 -4.74 -2.96 -6.84
N ALA A 284 -4.52 -2.72 -5.56
CA ALA A 284 -4.06 -3.71 -4.60
C ALA A 284 -4.25 -3.21 -3.15
N ALA A 285 -3.55 -3.84 -2.21
CA ALA A 285 -3.40 -3.48 -0.79
C ALA A 285 -4.61 -3.73 0.10
N ALA A 286 -5.80 -3.87 -0.44
CA ALA A 286 -7.02 -4.23 0.30
C ALA A 286 -7.96 -5.03 -0.61
N PRO A 287 -8.87 -5.81 -0.06
CA PRO A 287 -9.94 -6.42 -0.83
C PRO A 287 -10.78 -5.36 -1.55
N CYS A 288 -11.04 -5.58 -2.84
CA CYS A 288 -11.93 -4.72 -3.61
C CYS A 288 -13.33 -5.32 -3.61
N PRO A 289 -14.37 -4.60 -3.11
CA PRO A 289 -15.73 -5.09 -3.18
C PRO A 289 -16.15 -5.41 -4.61
N ILE A 290 -16.80 -6.55 -4.81
CA ILE A 290 -17.22 -7.01 -6.15
C ILE A 290 -18.00 -5.92 -6.92
N PRO A 291 -19.04 -5.27 -6.32
CA PRO A 291 -19.77 -4.22 -7.04
C PRO A 291 -18.91 -3.00 -7.41
N VAL A 292 -17.92 -2.66 -6.58
CA VAL A 292 -16.98 -1.55 -6.86
C VAL A 292 -16.11 -1.89 -8.06
N LYS A 293 -15.56 -3.10 -8.09
CA LYS A 293 -14.69 -3.52 -9.20
C LYS A 293 -15.47 -3.67 -10.50
N GLU A 294 -16.71 -4.21 -10.46
CA GLU A 294 -17.61 -4.25 -11.62
C GLU A 294 -17.84 -2.83 -12.17
N ALA A 295 -18.24 -1.88 -11.31
CA ALA A 295 -18.49 -0.51 -11.73
C ALA A 295 -17.23 0.18 -12.30
N MET A 296 -16.05 -0.12 -11.78
CA MET A 296 -14.80 0.38 -12.35
C MET A 296 -14.48 -0.23 -13.71
N ILE A 297 -14.73 -1.53 -13.89
CA ILE A 297 -14.56 -2.21 -15.18
C ILE A 297 -15.56 -1.67 -16.20
N ASP A 298 -16.81 -1.44 -15.81
CA ASP A 298 -17.83 -0.86 -16.68
C ASP A 298 -17.44 0.57 -17.13
N TRP A 299 -16.85 1.35 -16.23
CA TRP A 299 -16.42 2.72 -16.54
C TRP A 299 -15.11 2.79 -17.35
N LEU A 300 -14.05 2.09 -16.90
CA LEU A 300 -12.72 2.17 -17.52
C LEU A 300 -12.48 1.13 -18.62
N GLY A 301 -13.36 0.14 -18.74
CA GLY A 301 -13.18 -1.00 -19.63
C GLY A 301 -12.17 -2.03 -19.10
N PRO A 302 -11.58 -2.86 -19.99
CA PRO A 302 -10.70 -3.97 -19.61
C PRO A 302 -9.30 -3.52 -19.12
N LYS A 303 -9.19 -2.27 -18.67
CA LYS A 303 -7.93 -1.65 -18.22
C LYS A 303 -7.66 -1.89 -16.72
N VAL A 304 -8.66 -2.38 -15.96
CA VAL A 304 -8.51 -2.64 -14.53
C VAL A 304 -7.74 -3.94 -14.31
N LEU A 305 -6.72 -3.86 -13.46
CA LEU A 305 -5.90 -5.00 -13.07
C LEU A 305 -5.76 -5.02 -11.55
N GLU A 306 -5.92 -6.19 -10.95
CA GLU A 306 -5.65 -6.40 -9.53
C GLU A 306 -4.42 -7.24 -9.35
N TYR A 307 -3.64 -6.92 -8.31
CA TYR A 307 -2.66 -7.85 -7.80
C TYR A 307 -2.77 -8.02 -6.29
N TYR A 308 -2.39 -9.20 -5.81
CA TYR A 308 -2.22 -9.51 -4.40
C TYR A 308 -0.76 -9.87 -4.13
N ALA A 309 -0.17 -9.20 -3.16
CA ALA A 309 1.17 -9.44 -2.68
C ALA A 309 1.32 -8.92 -1.25
N GLY A 310 2.21 -9.51 -0.46
CA GLY A 310 2.68 -8.94 0.79
C GLY A 310 3.88 -8.00 0.58
N SER A 311 4.12 -7.12 1.53
CA SER A 311 5.38 -6.36 1.58
C SER A 311 6.59 -7.29 1.78
N GLU A 312 6.33 -8.48 2.26
CA GLU A 312 7.27 -9.60 2.44
C GLU A 312 7.77 -10.18 1.10
N SER A 313 7.08 -9.85 0.00
CA SER A 313 7.44 -10.29 -1.37
C SER A 313 7.47 -11.81 -1.59
N ASN A 314 6.88 -12.58 -0.68
CA ASN A 314 6.83 -14.05 -0.74
C ASN A 314 5.84 -14.60 -1.78
N CYS A 315 4.98 -13.74 -2.33
CA CYS A 315 4.04 -14.09 -3.40
C CYS A 315 3.65 -12.88 -4.23
N PHE A 316 3.23 -13.13 -5.48
CA PHE A 316 2.65 -12.12 -6.36
C PHE A 316 1.60 -12.76 -7.26
N PHE A 317 0.34 -12.43 -7.05
CA PHE A 317 -0.82 -12.90 -7.82
C PHE A 317 -1.39 -11.76 -8.64
N VAL A 318 -1.87 -12.04 -9.83
CA VAL A 318 -2.39 -11.02 -10.76
C VAL A 318 -3.65 -11.52 -11.44
N ILE A 319 -4.60 -10.61 -11.64
CA ILE A 319 -5.80 -10.87 -12.45
C ILE A 319 -6.16 -9.65 -13.29
N SER A 320 -6.38 -9.89 -14.57
CA SER A 320 -6.90 -8.90 -15.51
C SER A 320 -8.42 -8.76 -15.40
N ALA A 321 -8.99 -7.65 -15.90
CA ALA A 321 -10.43 -7.45 -15.89
C ALA A 321 -11.21 -8.55 -16.65
N PRO A 322 -10.79 -9.03 -17.84
CA PRO A 322 -11.48 -10.11 -18.52
C PRO A 322 -11.49 -11.43 -17.71
N GLU A 323 -10.39 -11.80 -17.10
CA GLU A 323 -10.30 -12.99 -16.23
C GLU A 323 -11.17 -12.81 -14.99
N TRP A 324 -11.11 -11.63 -14.38
CA TRP A 324 -11.88 -11.34 -13.16
C TRP A 324 -13.39 -11.42 -13.39
N LEU A 325 -13.90 -11.00 -14.55
CA LEU A 325 -15.33 -11.12 -14.88
C LEU A 325 -15.81 -12.58 -14.90
N SER A 326 -14.91 -13.53 -15.18
CA SER A 326 -15.20 -14.98 -15.09
C SER A 326 -14.93 -15.54 -13.69
N HIS A 327 -14.06 -14.89 -12.89
CA HIS A 327 -13.64 -15.32 -11.55
C HIS A 327 -13.86 -14.20 -10.52
N LYS A 328 -15.08 -13.71 -10.40
CA LYS A 328 -15.41 -12.56 -9.53
C LYS A 328 -15.00 -12.81 -8.09
N GLY A 329 -14.29 -11.84 -7.50
CA GLY A 329 -13.76 -11.90 -6.14
C GLY A 329 -12.37 -12.55 -6.02
N SER A 330 -11.85 -13.14 -7.09
CA SER A 330 -10.49 -13.67 -7.13
C SER A 330 -9.45 -12.54 -7.21
N VAL A 331 -8.27 -12.80 -6.62
CA VAL A 331 -7.06 -11.99 -6.78
C VAL A 331 -6.10 -12.55 -7.85
N GLY A 332 -6.52 -13.60 -8.56
CA GLY A 332 -5.84 -14.14 -9.72
C GLY A 332 -4.97 -15.34 -9.47
N LYS A 333 -4.01 -15.53 -10.38
CA LYS A 333 -3.04 -16.63 -10.37
C LYS A 333 -1.65 -16.13 -10.01
N ALA A 334 -0.85 -17.05 -9.49
CA ALA A 334 0.52 -16.76 -9.10
C ALA A 334 1.40 -16.42 -10.31
N VAL A 335 2.12 -15.30 -10.22
CA VAL A 335 3.26 -14.94 -11.07
C VAL A 335 4.56 -15.25 -10.33
N ILE A 336 4.56 -15.05 -9.00
CA ILE A 336 5.66 -15.41 -8.10
C ILE A 336 5.06 -16.19 -6.93
N GLY A 337 5.74 -17.27 -6.53
CA GLY A 337 5.31 -18.16 -5.48
C GLY A 337 4.15 -19.07 -5.94
N ARG A 338 3.80 -20.01 -5.07
CA ARG A 338 2.65 -20.91 -5.22
C ARG A 338 1.85 -20.89 -3.92
N ALA A 339 0.53 -20.74 -4.02
CA ALA A 339 -0.31 -20.83 -2.84
C ALA A 339 -0.65 -22.28 -2.48
N HIS A 340 -0.66 -22.54 -1.18
CA HIS A 340 -1.14 -23.74 -0.52
C HIS A 340 -2.20 -23.33 0.49
N VAL A 341 -3.30 -24.05 0.55
CA VAL A 341 -4.39 -23.80 1.50
C VAL A 341 -4.38 -24.92 2.53
N LEU A 342 -4.11 -24.59 3.79
CA LEU A 342 -3.93 -25.58 4.84
C LEU A 342 -5.02 -25.50 5.92
N ASP A 343 -5.39 -26.67 6.47
CA ASP A 343 -6.19 -26.77 7.68
C ASP A 343 -5.38 -26.43 8.95
N ALA A 344 -5.99 -26.59 10.12
CA ALA A 344 -5.33 -26.31 11.40
C ALA A 344 -4.24 -27.34 11.74
N GLU A 345 -4.29 -28.53 11.17
CA GLU A 345 -3.33 -29.63 11.32
C GLU A 345 -2.20 -29.56 10.30
N GLY A 346 -2.24 -28.61 9.35
CA GLY A 346 -1.22 -28.39 8.33
C GLY A 346 -1.35 -29.28 7.08
N ASN A 347 -2.52 -29.92 6.88
CA ASN A 347 -2.81 -30.67 5.67
C ASN A 347 -3.36 -29.76 4.57
N GLU A 348 -3.05 -30.04 3.30
CA GLU A 348 -3.63 -29.34 2.17
C GLU A 348 -5.14 -29.61 2.03
N LEU A 349 -5.92 -28.54 1.87
CA LEU A 349 -7.35 -28.59 1.63
C LEU A 349 -7.64 -28.70 0.12
N PRO A 350 -8.73 -29.39 -0.26
CA PRO A 350 -9.16 -29.43 -1.65
C PRO A 350 -9.66 -28.06 -2.13
N PRO A 351 -9.75 -27.86 -3.47
CA PRO A 351 -10.30 -26.64 -4.05
C PRO A 351 -11.69 -26.30 -3.49
N GLY A 352 -11.92 -25.01 -3.23
CA GLY A 352 -13.17 -24.47 -2.69
C GLY A 352 -13.25 -24.45 -1.15
N GLU A 353 -12.35 -25.09 -0.44
CA GLU A 353 -12.32 -25.07 1.02
C GLU A 353 -11.43 -23.94 1.55
N ILE A 354 -11.92 -23.21 2.55
CA ILE A 354 -11.21 -22.08 3.15
C ILE A 354 -10.25 -22.58 4.21
N GLY A 355 -8.97 -22.19 4.08
CA GLY A 355 -7.91 -22.46 5.04
C GLY A 355 -6.90 -21.34 5.14
N GLN A 356 -5.85 -21.57 5.92
CA GLN A 356 -4.74 -20.63 6.01
C GLN A 356 -3.88 -20.70 4.76
N LEU A 357 -3.56 -19.52 4.22
CA LEU A 357 -2.72 -19.39 3.03
C LEU A 357 -1.23 -19.47 3.42
N TRP A 358 -0.52 -20.35 2.71
CA TRP A 358 0.92 -20.49 2.75
C TRP A 358 1.47 -20.39 1.33
N PHE A 359 2.69 -19.89 1.20
CA PHE A 359 3.30 -19.63 -0.10
C PHE A 359 4.67 -20.29 -0.21
N ASP A 360 4.85 -21.11 -1.25
CA ASP A 360 6.13 -21.60 -1.70
C ASP A 360 6.71 -20.53 -2.65
N GLY A 361 7.51 -19.62 -2.13
CA GLY A 361 8.01 -18.45 -2.83
C GLY A 361 9.29 -17.89 -2.20
N PRO A 362 9.71 -16.67 -2.59
CA PRO A 362 10.88 -16.03 -2.00
C PRO A 362 10.81 -15.95 -0.48
N ASP A 363 11.95 -16.16 0.16
CA ASP A 363 12.11 -16.07 1.60
C ASP A 363 12.19 -14.62 2.08
N PHE A 364 11.86 -14.38 3.35
CA PHE A 364 11.95 -13.08 3.98
C PHE A 364 12.23 -13.18 5.49
N GLU A 365 12.70 -12.09 6.07
CA GLU A 365 12.90 -11.98 7.49
C GLU A 365 12.21 -10.74 8.07
N TYR A 366 11.66 -10.87 9.27
CA TYR A 366 11.29 -9.70 10.07
C TYR A 366 12.52 -9.21 10.83
N HIS A 367 12.93 -7.98 10.54
CA HIS A 367 14.14 -7.37 11.07
C HIS A 367 14.13 -7.35 12.59
N GLN A 368 15.17 -7.92 13.20
CA GLN A 368 15.34 -8.05 14.65
C GLN A 368 14.20 -8.78 15.38
N ASP A 369 13.43 -9.61 14.67
CA ASP A 369 12.33 -10.37 15.26
C ASP A 369 12.36 -11.85 14.79
N PRO A 370 13.34 -12.64 15.28
CA PRO A 370 13.49 -14.04 14.85
C PRO A 370 12.30 -14.91 15.25
N GLU A 371 11.60 -14.57 16.34
CA GLU A 371 10.42 -15.31 16.78
C GLU A 371 9.27 -15.17 15.78
N LYS A 372 9.00 -13.93 15.32
CA LYS A 372 7.98 -13.71 14.29
C LYS A 372 8.40 -14.25 12.93
N THR A 373 9.68 -14.20 12.59
CA THR A 373 10.21 -14.82 11.38
C THR A 373 9.93 -16.32 11.42
N ALA A 374 10.31 -17.00 12.49
CA ALA A 374 10.04 -18.44 12.66
C ALA A 374 8.53 -18.76 12.64
N ALA A 375 7.69 -17.91 13.25
CA ALA A 375 6.23 -18.11 13.25
C ALA A 375 5.57 -17.90 11.86
N ALA A 376 6.25 -17.20 10.96
CA ALA A 376 5.78 -16.96 9.58
C ALA A 376 6.24 -18.03 8.59
N HIS A 377 7.08 -18.99 9.00
CA HIS A 377 7.63 -20.05 8.16
C HIS A 377 7.31 -21.42 8.74
N ASP A 378 7.23 -22.42 7.91
CA ASP A 378 7.07 -23.81 8.32
C ASP A 378 8.30 -24.67 7.96
N GLU A 379 8.27 -25.94 8.37
CA GLU A 379 9.36 -26.89 8.13
C GLU A 379 9.57 -27.23 6.63
N ARG A 380 8.59 -26.93 5.77
CA ARG A 380 8.66 -27.13 4.31
C ARG A 380 9.36 -25.96 3.61
N GLY A 381 9.63 -24.87 4.32
CA GLY A 381 10.14 -23.62 3.77
C GLY A 381 9.05 -22.74 3.18
N TRP A 382 7.76 -23.04 3.45
CA TRP A 382 6.67 -22.17 3.05
C TRP A 382 6.47 -21.04 4.05
N SER A 383 6.01 -19.92 3.56
CA SER A 383 5.76 -18.75 4.42
C SER A 383 4.31 -18.28 4.34
N THR A 384 3.84 -17.59 5.39
CA THR A 384 2.47 -17.09 5.49
C THR A 384 2.41 -15.61 5.86
N LEU A 385 1.41 -14.91 5.32
CA LEU A 385 1.04 -13.54 5.68
C LEU A 385 -0.08 -13.51 6.75
N GLY A 386 -0.60 -14.69 7.12
CA GLY A 386 -1.72 -14.84 8.06
C GLY A 386 -3.09 -14.60 7.43
N ASP A 387 -3.18 -14.60 6.10
CA ASP A 387 -4.44 -14.46 5.38
C ASP A 387 -5.14 -15.84 5.27
N LEU A 388 -6.48 -15.81 5.21
CA LEU A 388 -7.34 -16.95 4.91
C LEU A 388 -7.84 -16.84 3.49
N GLY A 389 -8.01 -17.98 2.82
CA GLY A 389 -8.51 -18.02 1.46
C GLY A 389 -8.70 -19.43 0.94
N TRP A 390 -8.98 -19.54 -0.35
CA TRP A 390 -9.18 -20.80 -1.04
C TRP A 390 -8.76 -20.69 -2.50
N LEU A 391 -8.45 -21.81 -3.11
CA LEU A 391 -8.16 -21.93 -4.54
C LEU A 391 -9.37 -22.59 -5.21
N ASP A 392 -9.72 -22.17 -6.42
CA ASP A 392 -10.65 -22.93 -7.25
C ASP A 392 -9.95 -24.06 -8.04
N GLU A 393 -10.73 -24.85 -8.78
CA GLU A 393 -10.21 -25.97 -9.58
C GLU A 393 -9.26 -25.51 -10.70
N GLU A 394 -9.36 -24.23 -11.12
CA GLU A 394 -8.49 -23.63 -12.13
C GLU A 394 -7.24 -22.97 -11.54
N GLY A 395 -7.11 -22.94 -10.20
CA GLY A 395 -5.97 -22.37 -9.47
C GLY A 395 -6.04 -20.85 -9.28
N TYR A 396 -7.21 -20.24 -9.39
CA TYR A 396 -7.43 -18.86 -8.98
C TYR A 396 -7.54 -18.75 -7.46
N LEU A 397 -6.85 -17.78 -6.88
CA LEU A 397 -6.86 -17.53 -5.44
C LEU A 397 -7.98 -16.55 -5.07
N TYR A 398 -8.69 -16.88 -4.01
CA TYR A 398 -9.71 -16.03 -3.39
C TYR A 398 -9.33 -15.77 -1.95
N LEU A 399 -9.34 -14.51 -1.55
CA LEU A 399 -9.09 -14.10 -0.17
C LEU A 399 -10.42 -14.05 0.58
N ALA A 400 -10.51 -14.77 1.69
CA ALA A 400 -11.68 -14.72 2.57
C ALA A 400 -11.57 -13.54 3.54
N ASP A 401 -10.62 -13.61 4.48
CA ASP A 401 -10.31 -12.54 5.43
C ASP A 401 -8.96 -12.82 6.11
N ARG A 402 -8.55 -11.96 7.05
CA ARG A 402 -7.46 -12.31 7.96
C ARG A 402 -7.98 -13.14 9.12
N ARG A 403 -7.23 -14.15 9.52
CA ARG A 403 -7.59 -14.99 10.67
C ARG A 403 -7.86 -14.17 11.95
N THR A 404 -7.17 -13.03 12.11
CA THR A 404 -7.33 -12.11 13.25
C THR A 404 -8.60 -11.27 13.21
N ASP A 405 -9.22 -11.12 12.05
CA ASP A 405 -10.40 -10.26 11.85
C ASP A 405 -11.69 -11.08 11.78
N LEU A 406 -11.58 -12.42 11.75
CA LEU A 406 -12.73 -13.33 11.69
C LEU A 406 -13.64 -13.16 12.92
N ILE A 407 -14.93 -12.98 12.68
CA ILE A 407 -15.96 -12.89 13.72
C ILE A 407 -16.53 -14.29 13.99
N ILE A 408 -16.44 -14.74 15.23
CA ILE A 408 -17.01 -16.03 15.63
C ILE A 408 -18.29 -15.74 16.43
N SER A 409 -19.45 -15.86 15.78
CA SER A 409 -20.75 -15.58 16.38
C SER A 409 -21.59 -16.86 16.47
N GLY A 410 -21.88 -17.29 17.70
CA GLY A 410 -22.62 -18.53 17.92
C GLY A 410 -21.98 -19.78 17.33
N GLY A 411 -20.64 -19.83 17.27
CA GLY A 411 -19.87 -20.92 16.67
C GLY A 411 -19.80 -20.88 15.14
N VAL A 412 -20.33 -19.83 14.51
CA VAL A 412 -20.28 -19.64 13.05
C VAL A 412 -19.22 -18.62 12.71
N ASN A 413 -18.35 -18.97 11.76
CA ASN A 413 -17.37 -18.05 11.20
C ASN A 413 -18.06 -17.06 10.27
N ILE A 414 -17.91 -15.76 10.56
CA ILE A 414 -18.46 -14.68 9.75
C ILE A 414 -17.30 -13.82 9.30
N TYR A 415 -17.20 -13.61 8.01
CA TYR A 415 -16.14 -12.83 7.40
C TYR A 415 -16.60 -11.37 7.30
N PRO A 416 -15.95 -10.42 7.99
CA PRO A 416 -16.29 -9.00 7.94
C PRO A 416 -16.45 -8.45 6.53
N ARG A 417 -15.57 -8.89 5.63
CA ARG A 417 -15.56 -8.47 4.23
C ARG A 417 -16.90 -8.73 3.52
N GLU A 418 -17.49 -9.88 3.70
CA GLU A 418 -18.78 -10.23 3.07
C GLU A 418 -19.90 -9.27 3.49
N VAL A 419 -19.87 -8.87 4.75
CA VAL A 419 -20.84 -7.89 5.30
C VAL A 419 -20.56 -6.49 4.77
N GLU A 420 -19.29 -6.07 4.75
CA GLU A 420 -18.85 -4.78 4.21
C GLU A 420 -19.22 -4.64 2.73
N GLU A 421 -18.96 -5.66 1.92
CA GLU A 421 -19.29 -5.69 0.49
C GLU A 421 -20.79 -5.52 0.23
N SER A 422 -21.64 -6.06 1.11
CA SER A 422 -23.09 -5.95 0.95
C SER A 422 -23.59 -4.51 1.03
N LEU A 423 -22.87 -3.61 1.69
CA LEU A 423 -23.26 -2.22 1.95
C LEU A 423 -22.34 -1.17 1.28
N ALA A 424 -21.22 -1.57 0.72
CA ALA A 424 -20.18 -0.65 0.19
C ALA A 424 -20.71 0.34 -0.87
N MET A 425 -21.71 -0.08 -1.67
CA MET A 425 -22.28 0.76 -2.73
C MET A 425 -23.58 1.46 -2.32
N HIS A 426 -24.01 1.32 -1.06
CA HIS A 426 -25.21 2.01 -0.57
C HIS A 426 -25.01 3.54 -0.62
N PRO A 427 -25.97 4.34 -1.16
CA PRO A 427 -25.79 5.78 -1.33
C PRO A 427 -25.47 6.55 -0.05
N ALA A 428 -26.04 6.11 1.08
CA ALA A 428 -25.81 6.71 2.38
C ALA A 428 -24.48 6.32 3.05
N VAL A 429 -23.77 5.32 2.51
CA VAL A 429 -22.50 4.81 3.07
C VAL A 429 -21.34 5.42 2.32
N GLN A 430 -20.57 6.28 2.95
CA GLN A 430 -19.31 6.77 2.40
C GLN A 430 -18.23 5.69 2.54
N ASP A 431 -18.22 5.01 3.70
CA ASP A 431 -17.34 3.89 3.98
C ASP A 431 -17.90 3.02 5.11
N ILE A 432 -17.41 1.77 5.22
CA ILE A 432 -17.86 0.81 6.20
C ILE A 432 -16.71 -0.10 6.67
N ALA A 433 -16.71 -0.40 7.97
CA ALA A 433 -15.90 -1.45 8.57
C ALA A 433 -16.79 -2.31 9.47
N VAL A 434 -16.54 -3.61 9.46
CA VAL A 434 -17.28 -4.57 10.29
C VAL A 434 -16.34 -5.25 11.27
N ILE A 435 -16.74 -5.32 12.53
CA ILE A 435 -15.97 -5.90 13.63
C ILE A 435 -16.83 -6.84 14.47
N GLY A 436 -16.17 -7.80 15.13
CA GLY A 436 -16.77 -8.60 16.18
C GLY A 436 -16.65 -7.89 17.52
N VAL A 437 -17.77 -7.64 18.18
CA VAL A 437 -17.78 -7.08 19.53
C VAL A 437 -18.32 -8.11 20.53
N PRO A 438 -17.94 -8.05 21.82
CA PRO A 438 -18.39 -9.02 22.80
C PRO A 438 -19.92 -9.15 22.88
N ASP A 439 -20.42 -10.38 23.01
CA ASP A 439 -21.82 -10.72 23.19
C ASP A 439 -21.94 -11.90 24.15
N ASP A 440 -22.78 -11.76 25.19
CA ASP A 440 -22.88 -12.75 26.27
C ASP A 440 -23.47 -14.08 25.81
N GLU A 441 -24.31 -14.09 24.77
CA GLU A 441 -24.97 -15.29 24.25
C GLU A 441 -24.16 -15.94 23.10
N MET A 442 -23.66 -15.11 22.17
CA MET A 442 -23.06 -15.56 20.93
C MET A 442 -21.53 -15.54 20.96
N GLY A 443 -20.91 -15.11 22.08
CA GLY A 443 -19.48 -14.86 22.19
C GLY A 443 -19.07 -13.55 21.52
N GLN A 444 -19.39 -13.42 20.23
CA GLN A 444 -19.26 -12.16 19.49
C GLN A 444 -20.54 -11.87 18.71
N ARG A 445 -20.88 -10.58 18.55
CA ARG A 445 -21.89 -10.10 17.60
C ARG A 445 -21.29 -9.24 16.54
N ILE A 446 -21.92 -9.20 15.39
CA ILE A 446 -21.48 -8.40 14.26
C ILE A 446 -21.88 -6.94 14.52
N HIS A 447 -20.91 -6.06 14.46
CA HIS A 447 -21.09 -4.62 14.62
C HIS A 447 -20.54 -3.91 13.38
N ALA A 448 -21.37 -3.06 12.74
CA ALA A 448 -20.95 -2.24 11.63
C ALA A 448 -20.56 -0.84 12.14
N VAL A 449 -19.42 -0.33 11.68
CA VAL A 449 -19.05 1.08 11.85
C VAL A 449 -19.16 1.74 10.49
N VAL A 450 -19.97 2.78 10.37
CA VAL A 450 -20.34 3.38 9.08
C VAL A 450 -19.99 4.85 9.06
N LEU A 451 -19.17 5.26 8.12
CA LEU A 451 -18.97 6.65 7.75
C LEU A 451 -20.08 7.05 6.78
N VAL A 452 -20.94 7.94 7.19
CA VAL A 452 -22.09 8.35 6.37
C VAL A 452 -21.70 9.35 5.29
N ALA A 453 -22.42 9.33 4.18
CA ALA A 453 -22.25 10.31 3.11
C ALA A 453 -22.70 11.71 3.60
N GLU A 454 -22.12 12.76 3.03
CA GLU A 454 -22.44 14.14 3.37
C GLU A 454 -23.94 14.46 3.19
N GLY A 455 -24.55 15.08 4.18
CA GLY A 455 -25.97 15.45 4.18
C GLY A 455 -26.93 14.30 4.52
N VAL A 456 -26.45 13.13 4.91
CA VAL A 456 -27.28 11.99 5.33
C VAL A 456 -27.47 12.04 6.85
N ASP A 457 -28.73 11.97 7.30
CA ASP A 457 -29.06 11.89 8.72
C ASP A 457 -28.76 10.48 9.27
N ALA A 458 -27.81 10.40 10.18
CA ALA A 458 -27.47 9.19 10.91
C ALA A 458 -28.51 8.88 12.01
N GLY A 459 -28.94 7.62 12.13
CA GLY A 459 -29.87 7.21 13.18
C GLY A 459 -30.59 5.90 12.91
N THR A 460 -31.65 5.64 13.69
CA THR A 460 -32.41 4.37 13.61
C THR A 460 -33.08 4.13 12.27
N GLY A 461 -33.46 5.21 11.56
CA GLY A 461 -34.03 5.11 10.20
C GLY A 461 -33.04 4.56 9.21
N LEU A 462 -31.83 5.15 9.17
CA LEU A 462 -30.73 4.67 8.30
C LEU A 462 -30.27 3.26 8.72
N ALA A 463 -30.16 2.96 10.01
CA ALA A 463 -29.82 1.61 10.48
C ALA A 463 -30.81 0.54 9.96
N ALA A 464 -32.11 0.86 9.95
CA ALA A 464 -33.13 -0.04 9.41
C ALA A 464 -33.06 -0.17 7.87
N GLU A 465 -32.72 0.90 7.18
CA GLU A 465 -32.51 0.91 5.72
C GLU A 465 -31.32 0.03 5.34
N LEU A 466 -30.17 0.23 6.00
CA LEU A 466 -28.95 -0.56 5.76
C LEU A 466 -29.18 -2.05 6.06
N SER A 467 -29.92 -2.38 7.14
CA SER A 467 -30.24 -3.77 7.46
C SER A 467 -31.09 -4.42 6.36
N ARG A 468 -32.10 -3.72 5.83
CA ARG A 468 -32.94 -4.22 4.74
C ARG A 468 -32.15 -4.39 3.45
N ASP A 469 -31.29 -3.44 3.12
CA ASP A 469 -30.47 -3.51 1.92
C ASP A 469 -29.47 -4.68 1.99
N ALA A 470 -28.75 -4.83 3.10
CA ALA A 470 -27.84 -5.98 3.31
C ALA A 470 -28.57 -7.33 3.22
N ALA A 471 -29.79 -7.43 3.78
CA ALA A 471 -30.57 -8.66 3.76
C ALA A 471 -30.98 -9.12 2.35
N THR A 472 -30.90 -8.26 1.36
CA THR A 472 -31.12 -8.65 -0.04
C THR A 472 -29.93 -9.39 -0.65
N ARG A 473 -28.75 -9.32 -0.02
CA ARG A 473 -27.47 -9.81 -0.56
C ARG A 473 -26.81 -10.88 0.30
N ILE A 474 -26.99 -10.83 1.63
CA ILE A 474 -26.37 -11.78 2.56
C ILE A 474 -27.40 -12.44 3.48
N ALA A 475 -27.04 -13.61 4.01
CA ALA A 475 -27.92 -14.39 4.89
C ALA A 475 -28.18 -13.63 6.22
N ALA A 476 -29.39 -13.82 6.78
CA ALA A 476 -29.86 -13.10 7.98
C ALA A 476 -28.93 -13.23 9.20
N PHE A 477 -28.24 -14.35 9.38
CA PHE A 477 -27.34 -14.57 10.49
C PHE A 477 -26.02 -13.78 10.36
N LYS A 478 -25.69 -13.28 9.15
CA LYS A 478 -24.54 -12.44 8.86
C LYS A 478 -24.83 -10.93 8.98
N LEU A 479 -26.10 -10.56 9.14
CA LEU A 479 -26.48 -9.15 9.28
C LEU A 479 -25.92 -8.55 10.57
N PRO A 480 -25.37 -7.32 10.51
CA PRO A 480 -24.96 -6.60 11.72
C PRO A 480 -26.11 -6.45 12.70
N ARG A 481 -25.81 -6.65 13.97
CA ARG A 481 -26.80 -6.45 15.06
C ARG A 481 -26.88 -5.02 15.53
N THR A 482 -25.77 -4.32 15.37
CA THR A 482 -25.63 -2.93 15.76
C THR A 482 -24.80 -2.18 14.71
N VAL A 483 -25.05 -0.87 14.61
CA VAL A 483 -24.26 0.05 13.81
C VAL A 483 -23.87 1.26 14.63
N GLU A 484 -22.64 1.72 14.47
CA GLU A 484 -22.20 3.03 14.93
C GLU A 484 -21.94 3.92 13.71
N PHE A 485 -22.45 5.16 13.75
CA PHE A 485 -22.20 6.14 12.71
C PHE A 485 -21.08 7.06 13.16
N VAL A 486 -20.06 7.22 12.33
CA VAL A 486 -18.83 7.96 12.65
C VAL A 486 -18.57 9.05 11.61
N GLU A 487 -17.82 10.07 12.00
CA GLU A 487 -17.39 11.17 11.12
C GLU A 487 -16.05 10.84 10.43
N ASP A 488 -15.27 9.92 10.99
CA ASP A 488 -14.01 9.45 10.42
C ASP A 488 -13.66 8.04 10.91
N PHE A 489 -12.76 7.35 10.18
CA PHE A 489 -12.24 6.04 10.56
C PHE A 489 -10.80 6.13 11.04
N PRO A 490 -10.40 5.32 12.05
CA PRO A 490 -8.99 5.08 12.35
C PRO A 490 -8.35 4.31 11.21
N ARG A 491 -7.73 5.04 10.29
CA ARG A 491 -7.09 4.48 9.09
C ARG A 491 -5.60 4.65 9.14
N LEU A 492 -4.93 3.68 8.56
CA LEU A 492 -3.59 3.93 8.04
C LEU A 492 -3.70 4.89 6.84
N PRO A 493 -2.67 5.69 6.59
CA PRO A 493 -2.64 6.55 5.40
C PRO A 493 -2.72 5.80 4.07
N SER A 494 -2.47 4.49 4.07
CA SER A 494 -2.75 3.57 2.95
C SER A 494 -4.24 3.41 2.67
N GLY A 495 -5.11 4.00 3.50
CA GLY A 495 -6.55 3.79 3.44
C GLY A 495 -7.04 2.55 4.19
N LYS A 496 -6.13 1.70 4.71
CA LYS A 496 -6.49 0.49 5.45
C LYS A 496 -7.08 0.83 6.81
N VAL A 497 -8.27 0.30 7.11
CA VAL A 497 -8.93 0.46 8.41
C VAL A 497 -8.17 -0.29 9.51
N LEU A 498 -7.97 0.36 10.63
CA LEU A 498 -7.40 -0.25 11.84
C LEU A 498 -8.52 -0.86 12.70
N ARG A 499 -9.01 -2.05 12.33
CA ARG A 499 -10.11 -2.73 13.05
C ARG A 499 -9.84 -2.90 14.55
N ARG A 500 -8.59 -3.15 14.95
CA ARG A 500 -8.22 -3.24 16.38
C ARG A 500 -8.53 -1.97 17.15
N ASN A 501 -8.36 -0.79 16.54
CA ASN A 501 -8.70 0.49 17.18
C ASN A 501 -10.22 0.63 17.27
N LEU A 502 -10.97 0.25 16.23
CA LEU A 502 -12.43 0.22 16.28
C LEU A 502 -12.96 -0.71 17.39
N ILE A 503 -12.32 -1.86 17.60
CA ILE A 503 -12.68 -2.80 18.67
C ILE A 503 -12.35 -2.20 20.04
N ALA A 504 -11.17 -1.56 20.18
CA ALA A 504 -10.76 -0.93 21.42
C ALA A 504 -11.62 0.29 21.80
N ASP A 505 -12.06 1.04 20.79
CA ASP A 505 -12.88 2.26 20.95
C ASP A 505 -14.39 1.97 20.98
N TYR A 506 -14.80 0.68 20.85
CA TYR A 506 -16.21 0.31 20.85
C TYR A 506 -16.91 0.73 22.14
N ASP A 507 -17.99 1.49 21.99
CA ASP A 507 -18.85 1.94 23.07
C ASP A 507 -20.30 1.48 22.79
N PRO A 508 -20.86 0.59 23.62
CA PRO A 508 -22.25 0.13 23.47
C PRO A 508 -23.29 1.26 23.49
N GLU A 509 -22.99 2.40 24.13
CA GLU A 509 -23.93 3.53 24.22
C GLU A 509 -24.04 4.30 22.88
N ARG A 510 -23.02 4.22 22.03
CA ARG A 510 -23.02 4.82 20.68
C ARG A 510 -23.65 3.91 19.63
N ALA A 511 -23.83 2.64 19.97
CA ALA A 511 -24.32 1.63 19.03
C ALA A 511 -25.84 1.71 18.84
N VAL A 512 -26.26 1.92 17.61
CA VAL A 512 -27.67 1.88 17.20
C VAL A 512 -28.06 0.45 16.84
N SER A 513 -29.17 -0.05 17.40
CA SER A 513 -29.66 -1.39 17.08
C SER A 513 -30.16 -1.48 15.63
N MET A 514 -29.77 -2.54 14.93
CA MET A 514 -30.28 -2.87 13.62
C MET A 514 -31.44 -3.89 13.76
N PRO A 515 -32.57 -3.72 13.06
CA PRO A 515 -33.70 -4.61 13.20
C PRO A 515 -33.38 -6.03 12.70
N ARG A 516 -33.85 -7.04 13.46
CA ARG A 516 -33.79 -8.43 13.01
C ARG A 516 -34.87 -8.62 11.93
N LEU A 517 -34.44 -8.91 10.72
CA LEU A 517 -35.37 -9.27 9.64
C LEU A 517 -35.68 -10.77 9.74
N ASN A 518 -36.95 -11.09 10.08
CA ASN A 518 -37.41 -12.46 10.06
C ASN A 518 -37.55 -12.91 8.60
N THR A 519 -36.77 -13.91 8.19
CA THR A 519 -36.79 -14.53 6.86
C THR A 519 -38.03 -15.42 6.64
N GLN A 520 -39.10 -15.30 7.44
CA GLN A 520 -40.31 -16.10 7.31
C GLN A 520 -41.45 -15.46 6.51
N GLU A 521 -41.23 -14.30 5.89
CA GLU A 521 -42.21 -13.72 4.95
C GLU A 521 -41.64 -13.71 3.53
N LYS A 522 -41.61 -14.88 2.90
CA LYS A 522 -41.61 -15.04 1.44
C LYS A 522 -42.60 -16.13 1.06
#